data_8ea5a6a42dee110ac98cf8010eab3b90
#
_entry.id   8ea5a6a42dee110ac98cf8010eab3b90
#
_cell.length_a   1.000
_cell.length_b   1.000
_cell.length_c   1.000
_cell.angle_alpha   90.00
_cell.angle_beta   90.00
_cell.angle_gamma   90.00
#
_symmetry.space_group_name_H-M   'P 1'
#
loop_
_entity.id
_entity.type
_entity.pdbx_description
1 polymer ?
#
loop_
_entity_poly.entity_id
_entity_poly.type
_entity_poly.pdbx_seq_one_letter_code
_entity_poly.pdbx_strand_id
1 'polypeptide(L)'
;MSRINLVTTEQANEQQLVLFSAIEQQIGIVPNFLKVFANSPAALQAFLGLHSIASEGDLDTKTKERIALGLAEQNACQYCVSAHTALGKGAGLSGEEILANRAGSSQD
;
A
#
# COMPACT_ATOMS: atom_id res chain seq x y z
N MET A 1 -3.69 -12.31 12.17
CA MET A 1 -5.10 -12.59 11.80
C MET A 1 -5.92 -11.32 11.91
N SER A 2 -6.72 -11.02 10.92
CA SER A 2 -7.59 -9.83 10.92
C SER A 2 -8.81 -10.05 11.81
N ARG A 3 -9.16 -9.03 12.61
CA ARG A 3 -10.42 -9.05 13.41
C ARG A 3 -11.62 -8.65 12.57
N ILE A 4 -11.39 -8.02 11.44
CA ILE A 4 -12.43 -7.62 10.51
C ILE A 4 -12.36 -8.56 9.31
N ASN A 5 -13.52 -9.00 8.84
CA ASN A 5 -13.56 -9.92 7.71
C ASN A 5 -12.97 -9.27 6.44
N LEU A 6 -12.22 -10.07 5.70
CA LEU A 6 -11.75 -9.66 4.37
C LEU A 6 -12.82 -9.99 3.34
N VAL A 7 -13.28 -8.98 2.61
CA VAL A 7 -14.22 -9.21 1.51
C VAL A 7 -13.46 -9.81 0.34
N THR A 8 -13.76 -11.08 0.01
CA THR A 8 -13.15 -11.73 -1.15
C THR A 8 -13.91 -11.36 -2.44
N THR A 9 -13.27 -11.59 -3.57
CA THR A 9 -13.89 -11.32 -4.88
C THR A 9 -15.20 -12.10 -5.05
N GLU A 10 -15.24 -13.33 -4.54
CA GLU A 10 -16.43 -14.20 -4.63
C GLU A 10 -17.59 -13.71 -3.76
N GLN A 11 -17.29 -13.00 -2.68
CA GLN A 11 -18.27 -12.46 -1.73
C GLN A 11 -18.68 -11.03 -2.06
N ALA A 12 -17.93 -10.35 -2.93
CA ALA A 12 -18.11 -8.95 -3.21
C ALA A 12 -19.41 -8.69 -4.00
N ASN A 13 -20.09 -7.59 -3.64
CA ASN A 13 -21.21 -7.08 -4.43
C ASN A 13 -20.69 -6.28 -5.65
N GLU A 14 -21.60 -5.82 -6.51
CA GLU A 14 -21.23 -5.08 -7.72
C GLU A 14 -20.41 -3.84 -7.45
N GLN A 15 -20.75 -3.07 -6.42
CA GLN A 15 -20.03 -1.85 -6.06
C GLN A 15 -18.61 -2.15 -5.59
N GLN A 16 -18.44 -3.19 -4.79
CA GLN A 16 -17.12 -3.66 -4.34
C GLN A 16 -16.29 -4.20 -5.51
N LEU A 17 -16.90 -4.95 -6.42
CA LEU A 17 -16.22 -5.49 -7.59
C LEU A 17 -15.69 -4.41 -8.52
N VAL A 18 -16.44 -3.34 -8.74
CA VAL A 18 -15.98 -2.20 -9.53
C VAL A 18 -14.71 -1.58 -8.92
N LEU A 19 -14.70 -1.41 -7.60
CA LEU A 19 -13.54 -0.86 -6.89
C LEU A 19 -12.35 -1.83 -6.94
N PHE A 20 -12.58 -3.12 -6.72
CA PHE A 20 -11.53 -4.14 -6.81
C PHE A 20 -10.92 -4.22 -8.20
N SER A 21 -11.75 -4.15 -9.24
CA SER A 21 -11.27 -4.16 -10.62
C SER A 21 -10.35 -2.97 -10.91
N ALA A 22 -10.72 -1.78 -10.45
CA ALA A 22 -9.89 -0.58 -10.62
C ALA A 22 -8.54 -0.71 -9.90
N ILE A 23 -8.54 -1.27 -8.68
CA ILE A 23 -7.30 -1.51 -7.91
C ILE A 23 -6.41 -2.52 -8.64
N GLU A 24 -6.99 -3.63 -9.09
CA GLU A 24 -6.25 -4.69 -9.76
C GLU A 24 -5.62 -4.21 -11.07
N GLN A 25 -6.31 -3.35 -11.81
CA GLN A 25 -5.75 -2.75 -13.03
C GLN A 25 -4.53 -1.88 -12.76
N GLN A 26 -4.47 -1.21 -11.62
CA GLN A 26 -3.36 -0.32 -11.28
C GLN A 26 -2.17 -1.04 -10.67
N ILE A 27 -2.38 -2.03 -9.81
CA ILE A 27 -1.30 -2.67 -9.04
C ILE A 27 -1.23 -4.18 -9.21
N GLY A 28 -2.10 -4.78 -10.01
CA GLY A 28 -2.06 -6.20 -10.35
C GLY A 28 -2.74 -7.14 -9.37
N ILE A 29 -2.99 -6.70 -8.16
CA ILE A 29 -3.72 -7.47 -7.14
C ILE A 29 -4.57 -6.52 -6.28
N VAL A 30 -5.49 -7.09 -5.51
CA VAL A 30 -6.19 -6.36 -4.46
C VAL A 30 -5.54 -6.72 -3.12
N PRO A 31 -4.77 -5.81 -2.50
CA PRO A 31 -4.13 -6.09 -1.19
C PRO A 31 -5.15 -6.40 -0.10
N ASN A 32 -4.77 -7.22 0.86
CA ASN A 32 -5.67 -7.64 1.93
C ASN A 32 -6.21 -6.47 2.76
N PHE A 33 -5.41 -5.45 3.03
CA PHE A 33 -5.91 -4.30 3.80
C PHE A 33 -7.04 -3.56 3.07
N LEU A 34 -7.02 -3.52 1.73
CA LEU A 34 -8.11 -2.94 0.94
C LEU A 34 -9.37 -3.82 0.96
N LYS A 35 -9.19 -5.14 1.08
CA LYS A 35 -10.33 -6.06 1.29
C LYS A 35 -11.00 -5.85 2.64
N VAL A 36 -10.26 -5.39 3.64
CA VAL A 36 -10.82 -4.96 4.92
C VAL A 36 -11.64 -3.69 4.77
N PHE A 37 -11.08 -2.66 4.12
CA PHE A 37 -11.80 -1.42 3.82
C PHE A 37 -13.09 -1.67 3.02
N ALA A 38 -13.10 -2.67 2.17
CA ALA A 38 -14.23 -2.99 1.30
C ALA A 38 -15.52 -3.37 2.04
N ASN A 39 -15.46 -3.69 3.34
CA ASN A 39 -16.67 -3.86 4.15
C ASN A 39 -17.54 -2.60 4.12
N SER A 40 -16.96 -1.44 3.90
CA SER A 40 -17.66 -0.19 3.60
C SER A 40 -17.13 0.36 2.29
N PRO A 41 -17.89 0.29 1.19
CA PRO A 41 -17.46 0.88 -0.09
C PRO A 41 -17.08 2.35 0.05
N ALA A 42 -17.78 3.11 0.89
CA ALA A 42 -17.45 4.51 1.16
C ALA A 42 -16.07 4.65 1.82
N ALA A 43 -15.72 3.78 2.76
CA ALA A 43 -14.41 3.79 3.41
C ALA A 43 -13.29 3.45 2.41
N LEU A 44 -13.54 2.47 1.54
CA LEU A 44 -12.58 2.12 0.48
C LEU A 44 -12.37 3.27 -0.50
N GLN A 45 -13.45 3.91 -0.94
CA GLN A 45 -13.37 5.09 -1.80
C GLN A 45 -12.63 6.25 -1.14
N ALA A 46 -12.87 6.49 0.14
CA ALA A 46 -12.17 7.53 0.91
C ALA A 46 -10.67 7.28 0.98
N PHE A 47 -10.27 6.03 1.25
CA PHE A 47 -8.86 5.65 1.26
C PHE A 47 -8.22 5.82 -0.12
N LEU A 48 -8.86 5.32 -1.17
CA LEU A 48 -8.35 5.43 -2.54
C LEU A 48 -8.24 6.89 -2.98
N GLY A 49 -9.21 7.73 -2.61
CA GLY A 49 -9.19 9.16 -2.89
C GLY A 49 -8.05 9.87 -2.16
N LEU A 50 -7.86 9.60 -0.88
CA LEU A 50 -6.76 10.15 -0.10
C LEU A 50 -5.40 9.74 -0.69
N HIS A 51 -5.24 8.47 -1.03
CA HIS A 51 -4.02 7.95 -1.61
C HIS A 51 -3.72 8.60 -2.97
N SER A 52 -4.75 8.74 -3.82
CA SER A 52 -4.63 9.40 -5.12
C SER A 52 -4.18 10.85 -4.98
N ILE A 53 -4.82 11.61 -4.09
CA ILE A 53 -4.47 13.02 -3.85
C ILE A 53 -3.04 13.12 -3.29
N ALA A 54 -2.70 12.28 -2.32
CA ALA A 54 -1.35 12.27 -1.75
C ALA A 54 -0.27 11.93 -2.78
N SER A 55 -0.62 11.12 -3.81
CA SER A 55 0.33 10.78 -4.88
C SER A 55 0.66 11.97 -5.80
N GLU A 56 -0.18 12.99 -5.82
CA GLU A 56 0.02 14.21 -6.59
C GLU A 56 0.88 15.25 -5.87
N GLY A 57 1.32 14.96 -4.64
CA GLY A 57 2.19 15.85 -3.87
C GLY A 57 3.61 15.95 -4.44
N ASP A 58 4.40 16.86 -3.85
CA ASP A 58 5.74 17.20 -4.35
C ASP A 58 6.79 16.11 -4.17
N LEU A 59 6.56 15.15 -3.27
CA LEU A 59 7.50 14.07 -3.04
C LEU A 59 7.44 13.04 -4.17
N ASP A 60 8.58 12.65 -4.70
CA ASP A 60 8.64 11.61 -5.72
C ASP A 60 8.36 10.22 -5.12
N THR A 61 8.13 9.24 -5.98
CA THR A 61 7.78 7.88 -5.58
C THR A 61 8.88 7.23 -4.72
N LYS A 62 10.15 7.42 -5.09
CA LYS A 62 11.28 6.87 -4.30
C LYS A 62 11.31 7.44 -2.89
N THR A 63 11.15 8.74 -2.75
CA THR A 63 11.14 9.42 -1.44
C THR A 63 9.98 8.93 -0.59
N LYS A 64 8.80 8.76 -1.17
CA LYS A 64 7.63 8.20 -0.46
C LYS A 64 7.91 6.80 0.05
N GLU A 65 8.53 5.94 -0.77
CA GLU A 65 8.85 4.58 -0.36
C GLU A 65 9.96 4.54 0.71
N ARG A 66 10.94 5.45 0.66
CA ARG A 66 11.95 5.59 1.71
C ARG A 66 11.31 5.92 3.05
N ILE A 67 10.39 6.89 3.06
CA ILE A 67 9.66 7.28 4.27
C ILE A 67 8.82 6.11 4.79
N ALA A 68 8.10 5.45 3.89
CA ALA A 68 7.25 4.31 4.24
C ALA A 68 8.06 3.16 4.86
N LEU A 69 9.23 2.84 4.31
CA LEU A 69 10.11 1.80 4.85
C LEU A 69 10.62 2.13 6.26
N GLY A 70 11.04 3.38 6.47
CA GLY A 70 11.48 3.82 7.79
C GLY A 70 10.38 3.73 8.82
N LEU A 71 9.18 4.20 8.49
CA LEU A 71 8.01 4.14 9.38
C LEU A 71 7.55 2.68 9.61
N ALA A 72 7.55 1.86 8.57
CA ALA A 72 7.16 0.46 8.67
C ALA A 72 8.05 -0.31 9.65
N GLU A 73 9.36 -0.11 9.58
CA GLU A 73 10.32 -0.72 10.52
C GLU A 73 10.12 -0.20 11.93
N GLN A 74 10.01 1.14 12.08
CA GLN A 74 9.79 1.77 13.38
C GLN A 74 8.52 1.28 14.06
N ASN A 75 7.48 1.04 13.28
CA ASN A 75 6.20 0.54 13.78
C ASN A 75 6.16 -0.99 13.96
N ALA A 76 7.26 -1.68 13.65
CA ALA A 76 7.34 -3.15 13.67
C ALA A 76 6.21 -3.82 12.86
N CYS A 77 5.82 -3.20 11.74
CA CYS A 77 4.75 -3.71 10.88
C CYS A 77 5.35 -4.61 9.78
N GLN A 78 5.37 -5.92 10.01
CA GLN A 78 5.91 -6.90 9.05
C GLN A 78 5.24 -6.81 7.68
N TYR A 79 3.93 -6.68 7.67
CA TYR A 79 3.17 -6.52 6.43
C TYR A 79 3.61 -5.28 5.66
N CYS A 80 3.74 -4.15 6.36
CA CYS A 80 4.14 -2.88 5.75
C CYS A 80 5.58 -2.96 5.20
N VAL A 81 6.50 -3.55 5.95
CA VAL A 81 7.88 -3.76 5.49
C VAL A 81 7.90 -4.59 4.20
N SER A 82 7.15 -5.69 4.16
CA SER A 82 7.08 -6.55 2.98
C SER A 82 6.50 -5.80 1.78
N ALA A 83 5.38 -5.10 1.97
CA ALA A 83 4.72 -4.36 0.90
C ALA A 83 5.62 -3.25 0.34
N HIS A 84 6.20 -2.43 1.20
CA HIS A 84 7.04 -1.31 0.77
C HIS A 84 8.42 -1.74 0.29
N THR A 85 8.90 -2.92 0.65
CA THR A 85 10.07 -3.52 0.01
C THR A 85 9.79 -3.82 -1.47
N ALA A 86 8.64 -4.42 -1.76
CA ALA A 86 8.26 -4.70 -3.15
C ALA A 86 8.00 -3.41 -3.94
N LEU A 87 7.25 -2.47 -3.36
CA LEU A 87 6.95 -1.18 -3.98
C LEU A 87 8.22 -0.35 -4.19
N GLY A 88 9.13 -0.33 -3.22
CA GLY A 88 10.40 0.37 -3.31
C GLY A 88 11.29 -0.17 -4.44
N LYS A 89 11.36 -1.49 -4.58
CA LYS A 89 12.05 -2.11 -5.72
C LYS A 89 11.42 -1.70 -7.04
N GLY A 90 10.10 -1.72 -7.11
CA GLY A 90 9.36 -1.26 -8.28
C GLY A 90 9.60 0.20 -8.61
N ALA A 91 9.81 1.04 -7.61
CA ALA A 91 10.15 2.45 -7.76
C ALA A 91 11.62 2.70 -8.15
N GLY A 92 12.47 1.66 -8.12
CA GLY A 92 13.87 1.74 -8.49
C GLY A 92 14.85 1.88 -7.33
N LEU A 93 14.42 1.62 -6.09
CA LEU A 93 15.33 1.55 -4.95
C LEU A 93 16.14 0.26 -5.00
N SER A 94 17.46 0.36 -4.77
CA SER A 94 18.33 -0.81 -4.64
C SER A 94 18.04 -1.56 -3.33
N GLY A 95 18.46 -2.84 -3.26
CA GLY A 95 18.35 -3.61 -2.02
C GLY A 95 19.11 -2.98 -0.86
N GLU A 96 20.29 -2.39 -1.14
CA GLU A 96 21.10 -1.69 -0.14
C GLU A 96 20.40 -0.44 0.39
N GLU A 97 19.79 0.35 -0.51
CA GLU A 97 19.02 1.53 -0.12
C GLU A 97 17.81 1.15 0.73
N ILE A 98 17.09 0.09 0.36
CA ILE A 98 15.95 -0.41 1.14
C ILE A 98 16.37 -0.78 2.56
N LEU A 99 17.50 -1.49 2.71
CA LEU A 99 18.03 -1.82 4.03
C LEU A 99 18.42 -0.58 4.82
N ALA A 100 19.06 0.40 4.17
CA ALA A 100 19.40 1.67 4.78
C ALA A 100 18.16 2.43 5.25
N ASN A 101 17.13 2.51 4.43
CA ASN A 101 15.88 3.19 4.77
C ASN A 101 15.17 2.54 5.95
N ARG A 102 15.16 1.22 6.04
CA ARG A 102 14.64 0.49 7.20
C ARG A 102 15.39 0.85 8.48
N ALA A 103 16.69 1.08 8.38
CA ALA A 103 17.52 1.50 9.51
C ALA A 103 17.45 3.00 9.81
N GLY A 104 16.63 3.75 9.07
CA GLY A 104 16.47 5.19 9.26
C GLY A 104 17.53 6.05 8.60
N SER A 105 18.22 5.52 7.59
CA SER A 105 19.24 6.26 6.83
C SER A 105 19.02 6.12 5.33
N SER A 106 19.83 6.79 4.53
CA SER A 106 19.81 6.71 3.08
C SER A 106 21.24 6.83 2.55
N GLN A 107 21.51 6.15 1.45
CA GLN A 107 22.77 6.25 0.73
C GLN A 107 22.72 7.29 -0.39
N ASP A 108 21.55 7.85 -0.63
CA ASP A 108 21.27 8.76 -1.72
C ASP A 108 21.13 10.22 -1.25
#